data_7a55ea0a6c4c205c05ba658cb6fdf660
#
_entry.id   7a55ea0a6c4c205c05ba658cb6fdf660
#
_cell.length_a   1.000
_cell.length_b   1.000
_cell.length_c   1.000
_cell.angle_alpha   90.00
_cell.angle_beta   90.00
_cell.angle_gamma   90.00
#
_symmetry.space_group_name_H-M   'P 1'
#
loop_
_entity.id
_entity.type
_entity.pdbx_description
1 polymer ?
#
loop_
_entity_poly.entity_id
_entity_poly.type
_entity_poly.pdbx_seq_one_letter_code
_entity_poly.pdbx_strand_id
1 'polypeptide(L)'
;MNFKNNNPSYILGVDGGGTKTIARLQHIETRQKWEVRGGAASLTNDYELALKTCESLIEQLLTLSGARKEQIAIVVGLAGAGNKEKSAKLADRLSKNFRCFELCTDAKTSLYGANAGQPVAMISLGTGSVGATLTGNGHSALKGGWGFTVGDEGSGAKLGVLIIQSILSELEANDEIVSLLGKALCDKISGGRDKLIQWSTMARPVDFASIAPLAFELYDECFTAKTVLSQHIKNVETLIDITRGDHHLPVVLLGGLAEPTKPYLNPLVLKLLISPKGNALDGACFLAEQLLYKENKENT
;
A
#
# COMPACT_ATOMS: atom_id res chain seq x y z
N MET A 1 -46.53 13.24 -3.33
CA MET A 1 -45.61 12.11 -3.08
C MET A 1 -44.53 12.59 -2.14
N ASN A 2 -44.49 12.04 -0.91
CA ASN A 2 -43.56 12.47 0.13
C ASN A 2 -42.13 12.02 -0.20
N PHE A 3 -41.27 12.92 -0.58
CA PHE A 3 -39.82 12.71 -0.58
C PHE A 3 -39.33 12.71 0.87
N LYS A 4 -39.67 11.67 1.64
CA LYS A 4 -39.13 11.48 2.97
C LYS A 4 -37.73 10.85 2.85
N ASN A 5 -36.73 11.58 3.31
CA ASN A 5 -35.40 11.16 3.77
C ASN A 5 -34.67 10.09 2.92
N ASN A 6 -34.15 10.52 1.78
CA ASN A 6 -33.17 9.72 1.03
C ASN A 6 -31.72 9.98 1.50
N ASN A 7 -31.49 10.28 2.77
CA ASN A 7 -30.15 10.34 3.28
C ASN A 7 -29.55 8.92 3.25
N PRO A 8 -28.31 8.75 2.78
CA PRO A 8 -27.64 7.46 2.85
C PRO A 8 -27.64 6.95 4.28
N SER A 9 -28.02 5.70 4.44
CA SER A 9 -28.02 5.03 5.75
C SER A 9 -26.83 4.13 5.95
N TYR A 10 -26.03 3.93 4.88
CA TYR A 10 -24.89 3.03 4.85
C TYR A 10 -23.67 3.67 4.20
N ILE A 11 -22.51 3.26 4.68
CA ILE A 11 -21.23 3.47 4.01
C ILE A 11 -20.64 2.13 3.58
N LEU A 12 -20.01 2.09 2.41
CA LEU A 12 -19.33 0.91 1.88
C LEU A 12 -17.90 1.28 1.48
N GLY A 13 -16.94 0.61 2.09
CA GLY A 13 -15.53 0.69 1.72
C GLY A 13 -15.09 -0.59 1.01
N VAL A 14 -14.30 -0.46 -0.06
CA VAL A 14 -13.63 -1.56 -0.75
C VAL A 14 -12.14 -1.29 -0.77
N ASP A 15 -11.33 -2.27 -0.37
CA ASP A 15 -9.88 -2.28 -0.48
C ASP A 15 -9.45 -3.46 -1.36
N GLY A 16 -9.01 -3.18 -2.59
CA GLY A 16 -8.66 -4.16 -3.59
C GLY A 16 -7.21 -4.08 -4.05
N GLY A 17 -6.51 -5.19 -3.87
CA GLY A 17 -5.11 -5.35 -4.23
C GLY A 17 -4.85 -6.47 -5.23
N GLY A 18 -3.57 -6.75 -5.49
CA GLY A 18 -3.14 -7.74 -6.46
C GLY A 18 -3.40 -9.21 -6.08
N THR A 19 -3.78 -9.51 -4.83
CA THR A 19 -4.00 -10.88 -4.33
C THR A 19 -5.33 -11.10 -3.65
N LYS A 20 -5.86 -10.08 -2.99
CA LYS A 20 -7.12 -10.14 -2.23
C LYS A 20 -7.85 -8.82 -2.28
N THR A 21 -9.15 -8.88 -2.05
CA THR A 21 -10.03 -7.72 -1.90
C THR A 21 -10.90 -7.91 -0.67
N ILE A 22 -11.10 -6.85 0.09
CA ILE A 22 -11.99 -6.84 1.25
C ILE A 22 -13.00 -5.71 1.05
N ALA A 23 -14.27 -5.99 1.33
CA ALA A 23 -15.32 -4.98 1.29
C ALA A 23 -16.12 -5.00 2.60
N ARG A 24 -16.43 -3.81 3.11
CA ARG A 24 -17.20 -3.62 4.35
C ARG A 24 -18.34 -2.64 4.12
N LEU A 25 -19.55 -3.08 4.43
CA LEU A 25 -20.74 -2.25 4.55
C LEU A 25 -21.00 -1.97 6.04
N GLN A 26 -21.32 -0.74 6.38
CA GLN A 26 -21.66 -0.34 7.75
C GLN A 26 -22.90 0.54 7.76
N HIS A 27 -23.86 0.21 8.61
CA HIS A 27 -25.00 1.10 8.89
C HIS A 27 -24.54 2.28 9.76
N ILE A 28 -24.89 3.50 9.37
CA ILE A 28 -24.35 4.73 9.99
C ILE A 28 -24.80 4.86 11.45
N GLU A 29 -26.09 4.69 11.75
CA GLU A 29 -26.63 4.89 13.09
C GLU A 29 -26.34 3.71 14.02
N THR A 30 -26.67 2.48 13.59
CA THR A 30 -26.52 1.29 14.43
C THR A 30 -25.09 0.79 14.55
N ARG A 31 -24.20 1.27 13.67
CA ARG A 31 -22.81 0.82 13.55
C ARG A 31 -22.65 -0.68 13.23
N GLN A 32 -23.74 -1.35 12.84
CA GLN A 32 -23.70 -2.75 12.38
C GLN A 32 -22.83 -2.86 11.13
N LYS A 33 -21.99 -3.90 11.06
CA LYS A 33 -21.03 -4.12 9.98
C LYS A 33 -21.21 -5.48 9.35
N TRP A 34 -21.04 -5.53 8.04
CA TRP A 34 -20.93 -6.74 7.23
C TRP A 34 -19.62 -6.66 6.45
N GLU A 35 -18.85 -7.71 6.44
CA GLU A 35 -17.56 -7.78 5.76
C GLU A 35 -17.48 -9.03 4.92
N VAL A 36 -17.01 -8.90 3.68
CA VAL A 36 -16.80 -10.00 2.75
C VAL A 36 -15.41 -9.90 2.14
N ARG A 37 -14.89 -11.03 1.69
CA ARG A 37 -13.54 -11.13 1.11
C ARG A 37 -13.60 -11.83 -0.23
N GLY A 38 -12.77 -11.39 -1.17
CA GLY A 38 -12.66 -11.93 -2.51
C GLY A 38 -11.21 -12.05 -2.98
N GLY A 39 -11.08 -12.49 -4.22
CA GLY A 39 -9.80 -12.57 -4.92
C GLY A 39 -9.19 -11.22 -5.25
N ALA A 40 -8.24 -11.22 -6.16
CA ALA A 40 -7.57 -10.02 -6.65
C ALA A 40 -8.54 -9.02 -7.29
N ALA A 41 -8.31 -7.72 -7.04
CA ALA A 41 -8.93 -6.61 -7.76
C ALA A 41 -7.88 -5.52 -8.01
N SER A 42 -7.06 -5.70 -9.05
CA SER A 42 -6.03 -4.77 -9.46
C SER A 42 -6.22 -4.36 -10.91
N LEU A 43 -6.43 -3.06 -11.15
CA LEU A 43 -6.56 -2.51 -12.50
C LEU A 43 -5.24 -2.57 -13.30
N THR A 44 -4.12 -2.72 -12.62
CA THR A 44 -2.82 -2.94 -13.26
C THR A 44 -2.75 -4.33 -13.89
N ASN A 45 -3.20 -5.35 -13.15
CA ASN A 45 -3.02 -6.74 -13.53
C ASN A 45 -4.12 -7.22 -14.49
N ASP A 46 -5.39 -7.06 -14.11
CA ASP A 46 -6.53 -7.57 -14.88
C ASP A 46 -7.78 -6.72 -14.57
N TYR A 47 -8.23 -5.97 -15.56
CA TYR A 47 -9.40 -5.10 -15.45
C TYR A 47 -10.70 -5.90 -15.25
N GLU A 48 -10.93 -6.94 -16.04
CA GLU A 48 -12.18 -7.71 -16.01
C GLU A 48 -12.31 -8.50 -14.70
N LEU A 49 -11.22 -9.05 -14.21
CA LEU A 49 -11.21 -9.69 -12.91
C LEU A 49 -11.48 -8.69 -11.78
N ALA A 50 -10.87 -7.50 -11.84
CA ALA A 50 -11.09 -6.45 -10.84
C ALA A 50 -12.56 -6.01 -10.78
N LEU A 51 -13.17 -5.77 -11.95
CA LEU A 51 -14.60 -5.43 -12.06
C LEU A 51 -15.47 -6.53 -11.47
N LYS A 52 -15.30 -7.77 -11.93
CA LYS A 52 -16.07 -8.91 -11.46
C LYS A 52 -15.95 -9.16 -9.96
N THR A 53 -14.74 -9.01 -9.42
CA THR A 53 -14.50 -9.15 -7.97
C THR A 53 -15.26 -8.08 -7.18
N CYS A 54 -15.16 -6.81 -7.59
CA CYS A 54 -15.88 -5.71 -6.93
C CYS A 54 -17.41 -5.90 -7.01
N GLU A 55 -17.95 -6.19 -8.19
CA GLU A 55 -19.39 -6.44 -8.37
C GLU A 55 -19.88 -7.57 -7.45
N SER A 56 -19.15 -8.71 -7.43
CA SER A 56 -19.51 -9.86 -6.59
C SER A 56 -19.53 -9.51 -5.10
N LEU A 57 -18.52 -8.79 -4.59
CA LEU A 57 -18.45 -8.43 -3.18
C LEU A 57 -19.54 -7.43 -2.80
N ILE A 58 -19.84 -6.47 -3.67
CA ILE A 58 -20.95 -5.51 -3.47
C ILE A 58 -22.28 -6.26 -3.38
N GLU A 59 -22.58 -7.14 -4.34
CA GLU A 59 -23.84 -7.89 -4.34
C GLU A 59 -23.98 -8.82 -3.12
N GLN A 60 -22.90 -9.45 -2.67
CA GLN A 60 -22.90 -10.22 -1.42
C GLN A 60 -23.28 -9.35 -0.21
N LEU A 61 -22.70 -8.14 -0.09
CA LEU A 61 -22.99 -7.22 1.01
C LEU A 61 -24.44 -6.72 0.96
N LEU A 62 -24.98 -6.42 -0.22
CA LEU A 62 -26.39 -6.03 -0.40
C LEU A 62 -27.32 -7.16 0.03
N THR A 63 -27.02 -8.40 -0.36
CA THR A 63 -27.81 -9.58 0.02
C THR A 63 -27.79 -9.81 1.54
N LEU A 64 -26.63 -9.70 2.18
CA LEU A 64 -26.46 -9.94 3.62
C LEU A 64 -27.13 -8.88 4.49
N SER A 65 -27.16 -7.62 4.02
CA SER A 65 -27.66 -6.49 4.81
C SER A 65 -29.09 -6.10 4.50
N GLY A 66 -29.60 -6.46 3.32
CA GLY A 66 -30.86 -5.95 2.79
C GLY A 66 -30.81 -4.49 2.34
N ALA A 67 -29.61 -3.87 2.32
CA ALA A 67 -29.43 -2.48 1.89
C ALA A 67 -29.63 -2.35 0.36
N ARG A 68 -30.12 -1.17 -0.07
CA ARG A 68 -30.25 -0.83 -1.48
C ARG A 68 -29.18 0.18 -1.88
N LYS A 69 -28.70 0.12 -3.13
CA LYS A 69 -27.60 0.98 -3.65
C LYS A 69 -27.86 2.48 -3.43
N GLU A 70 -29.12 2.91 -3.57
CA GLU A 70 -29.52 4.31 -3.37
C GLU A 70 -29.35 4.81 -1.92
N GLN A 71 -29.16 3.89 -0.98
CA GLN A 71 -28.95 4.20 0.45
C GLN A 71 -27.46 4.19 0.84
N ILE A 72 -26.54 3.98 -0.12
CA ILE A 72 -25.14 3.71 0.17
C ILE A 72 -24.25 4.80 -0.43
N ALA A 73 -23.36 5.36 0.39
CA ALA A 73 -22.16 6.03 -0.10
C ALA A 73 -21.00 5.02 -0.15
N ILE A 74 -20.34 4.91 -1.30
CA ILE A 74 -19.30 3.92 -1.54
C ILE A 74 -17.99 4.57 -1.95
N VAL A 75 -16.88 4.08 -1.38
CA VAL A 75 -15.52 4.35 -1.85
C VAL A 75 -14.83 3.05 -2.18
N VAL A 76 -14.30 2.98 -3.39
CA VAL A 76 -13.55 1.83 -3.91
C VAL A 76 -12.08 2.22 -4.07
N GLY A 77 -11.20 1.67 -3.23
CA GLY A 77 -9.75 1.81 -3.32
C GLY A 77 -9.13 0.63 -4.05
N LEU A 78 -8.49 0.86 -5.19
CA LEU A 78 -7.90 -0.21 -5.98
C LEU A 78 -6.46 0.05 -6.38
N ALA A 79 -5.65 -1.00 -6.33
CA ALA A 79 -4.34 -1.00 -6.97
C ALA A 79 -4.47 -0.72 -8.47
N GLY A 80 -3.67 0.23 -8.98
CA GLY A 80 -3.71 0.63 -10.37
C GLY A 80 -4.79 1.64 -10.75
N ALA A 81 -5.59 2.15 -9.81
CA ALA A 81 -6.58 3.19 -10.05
C ALA A 81 -5.99 4.57 -10.41
N GLY A 82 -4.66 4.71 -10.41
CA GLY A 82 -3.98 5.87 -10.99
C GLY A 82 -4.08 5.95 -12.51
N ASN A 83 -4.41 4.86 -13.21
CA ASN A 83 -4.68 4.87 -14.64
C ASN A 83 -6.07 5.46 -14.90
N LYS A 84 -6.11 6.70 -15.44
CA LYS A 84 -7.34 7.48 -15.62
C LYS A 84 -8.37 6.80 -16.52
N GLU A 85 -7.92 6.17 -17.62
CA GLU A 85 -8.82 5.51 -18.58
C GLU A 85 -9.52 4.30 -17.97
N LYS A 86 -8.72 3.36 -17.40
CA LYS A 86 -9.25 2.17 -16.72
C LYS A 86 -10.16 2.55 -15.55
N SER A 87 -9.77 3.56 -14.78
CA SER A 87 -10.55 4.04 -13.63
C SER A 87 -11.89 4.66 -14.05
N ALA A 88 -11.91 5.49 -15.10
CA ALA A 88 -13.14 6.05 -15.62
C ALA A 88 -14.10 4.96 -16.12
N LYS A 89 -13.59 3.98 -16.86
CA LYS A 89 -14.37 2.84 -17.34
C LYS A 89 -14.95 1.99 -16.18
N LEU A 90 -14.16 1.75 -15.12
CA LEU A 90 -14.63 1.00 -13.95
C LEU A 90 -15.68 1.81 -13.16
N ALA A 91 -15.43 3.10 -12.96
CA ALA A 91 -16.34 3.99 -12.24
C ALA A 91 -17.71 4.06 -12.95
N ASP A 92 -17.76 4.19 -14.28
CA ASP A 92 -19.01 4.18 -15.05
C ASP A 92 -19.82 2.89 -14.84
N ARG A 93 -19.14 1.76 -14.68
CA ARG A 93 -19.80 0.47 -14.43
C ARG A 93 -20.29 0.31 -13.00
N LEU A 94 -19.46 0.67 -12.00
CA LEU A 94 -19.75 0.42 -10.59
C LEU A 94 -20.65 1.49 -9.96
N SER A 95 -20.59 2.75 -10.41
CA SER A 95 -21.30 3.86 -9.77
C SER A 95 -22.81 3.81 -9.90
N LYS A 96 -23.35 3.02 -10.83
CA LYS A 96 -24.77 2.98 -11.16
C LYS A 96 -25.64 2.67 -9.94
N ASN A 97 -26.62 3.55 -9.72
CA ASN A 97 -27.61 3.50 -8.64
C ASN A 97 -27.05 3.73 -7.23
N PHE A 98 -25.74 3.97 -7.05
CA PHE A 98 -25.26 4.44 -5.75
C PHE A 98 -25.57 5.93 -5.56
N ARG A 99 -25.83 6.30 -4.32
CA ARG A 99 -26.08 7.70 -3.96
C ARG A 99 -24.81 8.56 -4.14
N CYS A 100 -23.72 8.11 -3.54
CA CYS A 100 -22.42 8.71 -3.68
C CYS A 100 -21.40 7.62 -4.05
N PHE A 101 -20.52 7.91 -4.99
CA PHE A 101 -19.50 6.98 -5.44
C PHE A 101 -18.15 7.69 -5.64
N GLU A 102 -17.08 7.11 -5.12
CA GLU A 102 -15.72 7.51 -5.44
C GLU A 102 -14.85 6.26 -5.72
N LEU A 103 -14.09 6.30 -6.81
CA LEU A 103 -13.01 5.36 -7.09
C LEU A 103 -11.67 6.09 -6.88
N CYS A 104 -10.79 5.50 -6.09
CA CYS A 104 -9.47 6.07 -5.82
C CYS A 104 -8.40 4.98 -5.75
N THR A 105 -7.15 5.40 -5.57
CA THR A 105 -6.04 4.45 -5.41
C THR A 105 -6.05 3.81 -4.02
N ASP A 106 -5.53 2.59 -3.92
CA ASP A 106 -5.21 1.90 -2.67
C ASP A 106 -4.28 2.70 -1.76
N ALA A 107 -3.36 3.47 -2.34
CA ALA A 107 -2.52 4.41 -1.59
C ALA A 107 -3.34 5.51 -0.90
N LYS A 108 -4.40 6.05 -1.56
CA LYS A 108 -5.28 7.05 -0.93
C LYS A 108 -6.06 6.45 0.24
N THR A 109 -6.65 5.28 0.08
CA THR A 109 -7.37 4.61 1.17
C THR A 109 -6.44 4.25 2.32
N SER A 110 -5.23 3.74 2.03
CA SER A 110 -4.20 3.48 3.04
C SER A 110 -3.81 4.74 3.81
N LEU A 111 -3.62 5.87 3.12
CA LEU A 111 -3.28 7.16 3.74
C LEU A 111 -4.35 7.62 4.73
N TYR A 112 -5.63 7.56 4.34
CA TYR A 112 -6.72 7.95 5.24
C TYR A 112 -6.94 6.96 6.38
N GLY A 113 -6.67 5.67 6.17
CA GLY A 113 -6.69 4.66 7.22
C GLY A 113 -5.55 4.82 8.23
N ALA A 114 -4.35 5.18 7.76
CA ALA A 114 -3.14 5.24 8.57
C ALA A 114 -3.28 6.04 9.86
N ASN A 115 -3.98 7.18 9.84
CA ASN A 115 -4.24 8.02 11.02
C ASN A 115 -5.71 8.42 11.18
N ALA A 116 -6.64 7.58 10.74
CA ALA A 116 -8.08 7.82 10.83
C ALA A 116 -8.49 9.20 10.27
N GLY A 117 -7.97 9.55 9.09
CA GLY A 117 -8.23 10.82 8.41
C GLY A 117 -7.55 12.04 9.03
N GLN A 118 -6.74 11.88 10.08
CA GLN A 118 -5.96 12.96 10.67
C GLN A 118 -4.65 13.19 9.89
N PRO A 119 -4.06 14.39 9.98
CA PRO A 119 -2.80 14.70 9.32
C PRO A 119 -1.69 13.66 9.61
N VAL A 120 -0.98 13.23 8.56
CA VAL A 120 0.04 12.19 8.65
C VAL A 120 0.94 12.16 7.42
N ALA A 121 2.19 11.74 7.60
CA ALA A 121 3.07 11.25 6.55
C ALA A 121 3.07 9.71 6.62
N MET A 122 2.51 9.05 5.63
CA MET A 122 2.48 7.59 5.51
C MET A 122 3.58 7.13 4.56
N ILE A 123 4.36 6.14 4.97
CA ILE A 123 5.40 5.51 4.17
C ILE A 123 5.03 4.03 4.01
N SER A 124 4.83 3.59 2.79
CA SER A 124 4.60 2.18 2.48
C SER A 124 5.90 1.53 2.01
N LEU A 125 6.32 0.48 2.71
CA LEU A 125 7.56 -0.28 2.49
C LEU A 125 7.20 -1.75 2.19
N GLY A 126 6.99 -2.04 0.92
CA GLY A 126 6.66 -3.39 0.42
C GLY A 126 7.67 -3.85 -0.64
N THR A 127 7.20 -4.55 -1.68
CA THR A 127 8.00 -4.83 -2.88
C THR A 127 8.48 -3.54 -3.53
N GLY A 128 7.60 -2.53 -3.66
CA GLY A 128 7.95 -1.14 -3.97
C GLY A 128 7.89 -0.26 -2.72
N SER A 129 8.16 1.05 -2.87
CA SER A 129 8.01 2.03 -1.80
C SER A 129 7.36 3.33 -2.29
N VAL A 130 6.54 3.94 -1.44
CA VAL A 130 5.91 5.23 -1.72
C VAL A 130 5.63 5.97 -0.41
N GLY A 131 5.80 7.28 -0.44
CA GLY A 131 5.34 8.19 0.59
C GLY A 131 4.01 8.84 0.20
N ALA A 132 3.15 9.09 1.18
CA ALA A 132 1.93 9.86 0.98
C ALA A 132 1.68 10.79 2.17
N THR A 133 1.27 12.01 1.89
CA THR A 133 1.02 13.05 2.89
C THR A 133 -0.44 13.41 2.94
N LEU A 134 -1.00 13.52 4.14
CA LEU A 134 -2.29 14.16 4.41
C LEU A 134 -2.04 15.33 5.36
N THR A 135 -2.39 16.54 4.93
CA THR A 135 -2.20 17.77 5.73
C THR A 135 -3.49 18.18 6.44
N GLY A 136 -3.38 19.09 7.41
CA GLY A 136 -4.52 19.52 8.22
C GLY A 136 -5.64 20.23 7.44
N ASN A 137 -5.34 20.77 6.25
CA ASN A 137 -6.33 21.35 5.33
C ASN A 137 -6.95 20.31 4.36
N GLY A 138 -6.66 19.01 4.56
CA GLY A 138 -7.18 17.93 3.72
C GLY A 138 -6.44 17.73 2.39
N HIS A 139 -5.37 18.47 2.13
CA HIS A 139 -4.55 18.25 0.93
C HIS A 139 -3.76 16.95 1.07
N SER A 140 -3.75 16.13 0.03
CA SER A 140 -2.96 14.91 -0.05
C SER A 140 -2.01 14.93 -1.25
N ALA A 141 -0.81 14.40 -1.06
CA ALA A 141 0.21 14.30 -2.11
C ALA A 141 0.97 12.98 -2.01
N LEU A 142 1.44 12.47 -3.15
CA LEU A 142 2.34 11.31 -3.22
C LEU A 142 3.79 11.79 -3.40
N LYS A 143 4.72 11.05 -2.83
CA LYS A 143 6.17 11.25 -2.95
C LYS A 143 6.85 9.92 -3.26
N GLY A 144 7.75 9.88 -4.21
CA GLY A 144 8.33 8.63 -4.70
C GLY A 144 7.32 7.75 -5.44
N GLY A 145 7.47 6.43 -5.36
CA GLY A 145 6.57 5.50 -6.04
C GLY A 145 6.71 5.52 -7.57
N TRP A 146 7.91 5.82 -8.07
CA TRP A 146 8.20 5.91 -9.51
C TRP A 146 8.39 4.54 -10.17
N GLY A 147 8.32 3.48 -9.37
CA GLY A 147 8.52 2.11 -9.80
C GLY A 147 9.98 1.65 -9.74
N PHE A 148 10.14 0.33 -9.77
CA PHE A 148 11.41 -0.36 -9.52
C PHE A 148 12.59 0.12 -10.37
N THR A 149 12.36 0.43 -11.64
CA THR A 149 13.45 0.78 -12.57
C THR A 149 14.13 2.11 -12.22
N VAL A 150 13.35 3.11 -11.83
CA VAL A 150 13.84 4.50 -11.68
C VAL A 150 13.58 5.12 -10.30
N GLY A 151 13.03 4.34 -9.37
CA GLY A 151 12.66 4.78 -8.02
C GLY A 151 12.49 3.60 -7.09
N ASP A 152 11.60 3.76 -6.11
CA ASP A 152 11.28 2.78 -5.07
C ASP A 152 12.44 2.51 -4.09
N GLU A 153 13.36 3.47 -3.89
CA GLU A 153 14.40 3.40 -2.88
C GLU A 153 13.76 3.20 -1.50
N GLY A 154 14.38 2.32 -0.69
CA GLY A 154 13.80 1.90 0.61
C GLY A 154 12.78 0.76 0.49
N SER A 155 12.52 0.23 -0.71
CA SER A 155 11.68 -0.95 -0.91
C SER A 155 12.43 -2.26 -0.73
N GLY A 156 11.69 -3.37 -0.60
CA GLY A 156 12.24 -4.72 -0.57
C GLY A 156 12.96 -5.09 -1.86
N ALA A 157 12.42 -4.67 -3.02
CA ALA A 157 13.07 -4.95 -4.30
C ALA A 157 14.40 -4.21 -4.42
N LYS A 158 14.49 -2.95 -4.00
CA LYS A 158 15.76 -2.20 -4.00
C LYS A 158 16.75 -2.73 -2.97
N LEU A 159 16.28 -3.18 -1.80
CA LEU A 159 17.15 -3.87 -0.85
C LEU A 159 17.72 -5.16 -1.47
N GLY A 160 16.90 -5.93 -2.19
CA GLY A 160 17.38 -7.09 -2.95
C GLY A 160 18.43 -6.73 -4.00
N VAL A 161 18.27 -5.62 -4.71
CA VAL A 161 19.29 -5.10 -5.65
C VAL A 161 20.58 -4.76 -4.93
N LEU A 162 20.51 -4.08 -3.77
CA LEU A 162 21.69 -3.76 -2.97
C LEU A 162 22.45 -5.03 -2.51
N ILE A 163 21.72 -6.08 -2.14
CA ILE A 163 22.31 -7.39 -1.81
C ILE A 163 23.08 -7.95 -3.01
N ILE A 164 22.44 -8.02 -4.19
CA ILE A 164 23.09 -8.53 -5.41
C ILE A 164 24.34 -7.71 -5.76
N GLN A 165 24.24 -6.39 -5.78
CA GLN A 165 25.36 -5.50 -6.09
C GLN A 165 26.53 -5.70 -5.13
N SER A 166 26.26 -5.86 -3.83
CA SER A 166 27.29 -6.11 -2.83
C SER A 166 28.04 -7.43 -3.07
N ILE A 167 27.30 -8.49 -3.46
CA ILE A 167 27.90 -9.80 -3.73
C ILE A 167 28.67 -9.81 -5.06
N LEU A 168 28.20 -9.08 -6.07
CA LEU A 168 28.95 -8.90 -7.31
C LEU A 168 30.27 -8.16 -7.06
N SER A 169 30.25 -7.11 -6.24
CA SER A 169 31.51 -6.41 -5.84
C SER A 169 32.46 -7.31 -5.04
N GLU A 170 31.93 -8.21 -4.22
CA GLU A 170 32.73 -9.21 -3.51
C GLU A 170 33.39 -10.19 -4.47
N LEU A 171 32.67 -10.67 -5.49
CA LEU A 171 33.18 -11.52 -6.55
C LEU A 171 34.29 -10.84 -7.37
N GLU A 172 34.10 -9.54 -7.68
CA GLU A 172 35.14 -8.76 -8.39
C GLU A 172 36.40 -8.59 -7.57
N ALA A 173 36.29 -8.48 -6.24
CA ALA A 173 37.43 -8.27 -5.35
C ALA A 173 38.20 -9.56 -5.00
N ASN A 174 37.47 -10.69 -4.89
CA ASN A 174 38.03 -11.93 -4.31
C ASN A 174 37.96 -13.14 -5.26
N ASP A 175 37.37 -13.01 -6.45
CA ASP A 175 37.03 -14.11 -7.38
C ASP A 175 36.10 -15.20 -6.79
N GLU A 176 35.67 -15.04 -5.54
CA GLU A 176 34.80 -15.98 -4.82
C GLU A 176 33.80 -15.26 -3.88
N ILE A 177 32.75 -15.96 -3.50
CA ILE A 177 31.75 -15.49 -2.53
C ILE A 177 32.16 -15.94 -1.14
N VAL A 178 32.61 -14.99 -0.32
CA VAL A 178 33.19 -15.28 1.03
C VAL A 178 32.20 -14.90 2.15
N SER A 179 31.38 -13.87 1.96
CA SER A 179 30.45 -13.37 2.99
C SER A 179 29.34 -14.36 3.31
N LEU A 180 28.84 -14.33 4.56
CA LEU A 180 27.66 -15.10 4.96
C LEU A 180 26.44 -14.72 4.15
N LEU A 181 26.27 -13.43 3.84
CA LEU A 181 25.15 -12.94 3.02
C LEU A 181 25.19 -13.55 1.61
N GLY A 182 26.38 -13.58 1.00
CA GLY A 182 26.55 -14.16 -0.32
C GLY A 182 26.29 -15.67 -0.35
N LYS A 183 26.76 -16.40 0.66
CA LYS A 183 26.52 -17.85 0.80
C LYS A 183 25.02 -18.13 0.98
N ALA A 184 24.35 -17.42 1.89
CA ALA A 184 22.90 -17.55 2.11
C ALA A 184 22.08 -17.22 0.86
N LEU A 185 22.51 -16.23 0.06
CA LEU A 185 21.87 -15.95 -1.22
C LEU A 185 22.07 -17.10 -2.21
N CYS A 186 23.30 -17.63 -2.35
CA CYS A 186 23.58 -18.77 -3.23
C CYS A 186 22.74 -19.99 -2.88
N ASP A 187 22.57 -20.29 -1.61
CA ASP A 187 21.71 -21.38 -1.13
C ASP A 187 20.23 -21.11 -1.54
N LYS A 188 19.75 -19.88 -1.36
CA LYS A 188 18.39 -19.50 -1.68
C LYS A 188 18.05 -19.58 -3.16
N ILE A 189 18.99 -19.20 -4.04
CA ILE A 189 18.82 -19.28 -5.50
C ILE A 189 19.27 -20.63 -6.08
N SER A 190 19.76 -21.54 -5.24
CA SER A 190 20.27 -22.88 -5.60
C SER A 190 21.39 -22.83 -6.64
N GLY A 191 22.44 -22.00 -6.39
CA GLY A 191 23.58 -21.93 -7.29
C GLY A 191 24.61 -20.86 -6.94
N GLY A 192 25.78 -20.93 -7.58
CA GLY A 192 26.90 -19.98 -7.44
C GLY A 192 26.83 -18.81 -8.43
N ARG A 193 28.03 -18.29 -8.82
CA ARG A 193 28.22 -17.10 -9.65
C ARG A 193 27.35 -17.08 -10.91
N ASP A 194 27.41 -18.11 -11.74
CA ASP A 194 26.70 -18.14 -13.03
C ASP A 194 25.19 -18.11 -12.83
N LYS A 195 24.72 -18.82 -11.80
CA LYS A 195 23.30 -18.83 -11.45
C LYS A 195 22.83 -17.49 -10.91
N LEU A 196 23.67 -16.80 -10.15
CA LEU A 196 23.37 -15.45 -9.64
C LEU A 196 23.17 -14.46 -10.79
N ILE A 197 24.06 -14.47 -11.79
CA ILE A 197 23.96 -13.61 -12.98
C ILE A 197 22.67 -13.94 -13.76
N GLN A 198 22.42 -15.21 -14.04
CA GLN A 198 21.22 -15.64 -14.75
C GLN A 198 19.95 -15.23 -13.99
N TRP A 199 19.91 -15.50 -12.68
CA TRP A 199 18.77 -15.15 -11.83
C TRP A 199 18.51 -13.64 -11.81
N SER A 200 19.51 -12.82 -11.58
CA SER A 200 19.38 -11.36 -11.51
C SER A 200 18.89 -10.73 -12.83
N THR A 201 19.24 -11.33 -13.97
CA THR A 201 18.79 -10.86 -15.30
C THR A 201 17.31 -11.14 -15.54
N MET A 202 16.77 -12.22 -14.97
CA MET A 202 15.37 -12.65 -15.18
C MET A 202 14.44 -12.25 -14.02
N ALA A 203 15.00 -11.85 -12.88
CA ALA A 203 14.23 -11.56 -11.67
C ALA A 203 13.34 -10.33 -11.83
N ARG A 204 12.12 -10.47 -11.37
CA ARG A 204 11.12 -9.39 -11.28
C ARG A 204 11.29 -8.67 -9.93
N PRO A 205 10.68 -7.49 -9.74
CA PRO A 205 10.76 -6.79 -8.46
C PRO A 205 10.38 -7.64 -7.24
N VAL A 206 9.39 -8.52 -7.38
CA VAL A 206 8.97 -9.43 -6.30
C VAL A 206 10.05 -10.47 -5.96
N ASP A 207 10.81 -10.90 -6.96
CA ASP A 207 11.88 -11.88 -6.79
C ASP A 207 13.05 -11.22 -6.02
N PHE A 208 13.42 -9.98 -6.37
CA PHE A 208 14.37 -9.18 -5.58
C PHE A 208 13.87 -8.92 -4.16
N ALA A 209 12.60 -8.57 -3.97
CA ALA A 209 12.04 -8.37 -2.64
C ALA A 209 12.08 -9.65 -1.77
N SER A 210 12.01 -10.83 -2.40
CA SER A 210 12.04 -12.11 -1.68
C SER A 210 13.37 -12.40 -0.98
N ILE A 211 14.48 -11.80 -1.42
CA ILE A 211 15.79 -11.95 -0.80
C ILE A 211 16.11 -10.88 0.24
N ALA A 212 15.31 -9.81 0.31
CA ALA A 212 15.49 -8.71 1.27
C ALA A 212 15.60 -9.16 2.74
N PRO A 213 14.84 -10.16 3.23
CA PRO A 213 14.94 -10.64 4.61
C PRO A 213 16.36 -11.05 5.02
N LEU A 214 17.18 -11.58 4.10
CA LEU A 214 18.55 -11.99 4.39
C LEU A 214 19.43 -10.88 4.99
N ALA A 215 19.19 -9.62 4.60
CA ALA A 215 19.95 -8.49 5.14
C ALA A 215 19.63 -8.23 6.62
N PHE A 216 18.38 -8.45 7.05
CA PHE A 216 17.96 -8.32 8.44
C PHE A 216 18.40 -9.53 9.28
N GLU A 217 18.22 -10.74 8.74
CA GLU A 217 18.54 -12.00 9.42
C GLU A 217 20.02 -12.12 9.75
N LEU A 218 20.90 -11.63 8.85
CA LEU A 218 22.34 -11.72 8.99
C LEU A 218 23.02 -10.43 9.49
N TYR A 219 22.23 -9.45 9.93
CA TYR A 219 22.74 -8.13 10.33
C TYR A 219 23.84 -8.22 11.40
N ASP A 220 23.63 -9.00 12.44
CA ASP A 220 24.56 -9.07 13.57
C ASP A 220 25.84 -9.85 13.24
N GLU A 221 25.78 -10.80 12.31
CA GLU A 221 26.85 -11.76 12.03
C GLU A 221 27.66 -11.43 10.76
N CYS A 222 27.13 -10.54 9.88
CA CYS A 222 27.72 -10.29 8.57
C CYS A 222 27.94 -8.81 8.30
N PHE A 223 29.20 -8.42 8.11
CA PHE A 223 29.57 -7.03 7.78
C PHE A 223 28.89 -6.54 6.49
N THR A 224 28.82 -7.40 5.46
CA THR A 224 28.18 -7.10 4.19
C THR A 224 26.66 -6.82 4.39
N ALA A 225 25.99 -7.63 5.22
CA ALA A 225 24.58 -7.41 5.56
C ALA A 225 24.38 -6.08 6.30
N LYS A 226 25.27 -5.74 7.25
CA LYS A 226 25.25 -4.43 7.94
C LYS A 226 25.36 -3.26 6.97
N THR A 227 26.28 -3.35 6.01
CA THR A 227 26.52 -2.30 5.01
C THR A 227 25.29 -2.10 4.12
N VAL A 228 24.75 -3.17 3.58
CA VAL A 228 23.56 -3.17 2.72
C VAL A 228 22.36 -2.63 3.47
N LEU A 229 22.12 -3.12 4.69
CA LEU A 229 20.99 -2.64 5.50
C LEU A 229 21.15 -1.17 5.89
N SER A 230 22.36 -0.71 6.22
CA SER A 230 22.62 0.70 6.52
C SER A 230 22.28 1.62 5.34
N GLN A 231 22.58 1.20 4.10
CA GLN A 231 22.18 1.96 2.92
C GLN A 231 20.66 1.96 2.71
N HIS A 232 20.02 0.82 2.92
CA HIS A 232 18.56 0.72 2.87
C HIS A 232 17.89 1.66 3.88
N ILE A 233 18.38 1.69 5.13
CA ILE A 233 17.84 2.58 6.18
C ILE A 233 17.96 4.05 5.78
N LYS A 234 19.11 4.48 5.24
CA LYS A 234 19.28 5.84 4.71
C LYS A 234 18.25 6.18 3.64
N ASN A 235 17.98 5.24 2.74
CA ASN A 235 16.97 5.41 1.69
C ASN A 235 15.56 5.57 2.27
N VAL A 236 15.21 4.77 3.29
CA VAL A 236 13.94 4.88 4.00
C VAL A 236 13.82 6.23 4.73
N GLU A 237 14.86 6.66 5.45
CA GLU A 237 14.89 7.95 6.15
C GLU A 237 14.77 9.11 5.17
N THR A 238 15.43 9.05 4.03
CA THR A 238 15.31 10.02 2.94
C THR A 238 13.85 10.10 2.42
N LEU A 239 13.20 8.95 2.21
CA LEU A 239 11.80 8.92 1.79
C LEU A 239 10.88 9.52 2.86
N ILE A 240 11.14 9.26 4.14
CA ILE A 240 10.41 9.87 5.27
C ILE A 240 10.56 11.40 5.22
N ASP A 241 11.76 11.91 5.09
CA ASP A 241 12.05 13.35 5.09
C ASP A 241 11.39 14.05 3.89
N ILE A 242 11.52 13.49 2.69
CA ILE A 242 10.88 14.02 1.47
C ILE A 242 9.34 14.00 1.60
N THR A 243 8.79 12.95 2.22
CA THR A 243 7.34 12.82 2.38
C THR A 243 6.81 13.80 3.40
N ARG A 244 7.50 14.01 4.51
CA ARG A 244 7.11 15.01 5.54
C ARG A 244 7.27 16.44 5.02
N GLY A 245 8.33 16.71 4.25
CA GLY A 245 8.69 18.07 3.84
C GLY A 245 8.73 19.01 5.04
N ASP A 246 8.26 20.24 4.86
CA ASP A 246 8.19 21.27 5.92
C ASP A 246 6.99 21.06 6.88
N HIS A 247 6.19 20.03 6.68
CA HIS A 247 5.04 19.72 7.53
C HIS A 247 5.49 18.91 8.73
N HIS A 248 5.25 19.40 9.94
CA HIS A 248 5.56 18.68 11.19
C HIS A 248 4.57 17.53 11.46
N LEU A 249 4.48 16.57 10.51
CA LEU A 249 3.54 15.46 10.56
C LEU A 249 4.12 14.26 11.32
N PRO A 250 3.28 13.52 12.07
CA PRO A 250 3.66 12.21 12.55
C PRO A 250 3.82 11.25 11.37
N VAL A 251 4.61 10.21 11.55
CA VAL A 251 4.93 9.23 10.51
C VAL A 251 4.30 7.89 10.84
N VAL A 252 3.66 7.27 9.84
CA VAL A 252 3.19 5.89 9.90
C VAL A 252 3.95 5.07 8.86
N LEU A 253 4.58 3.99 9.28
CA LEU A 253 5.17 3.00 8.39
C LEU A 253 4.18 1.86 8.15
N LEU A 254 3.97 1.50 6.88
CA LEU A 254 3.12 0.39 6.44
C LEU A 254 3.92 -0.55 5.52
N GLY A 255 3.39 -1.76 5.31
CA GLY A 255 4.01 -2.76 4.43
C GLY A 255 4.89 -3.76 5.18
N GLY A 256 5.32 -4.80 4.44
CA GLY A 256 6.03 -5.95 5.04
C GLY A 256 7.40 -5.62 5.64
N LEU A 257 8.05 -4.54 5.20
CA LEU A 257 9.32 -4.08 5.75
C LEU A 257 9.18 -3.02 6.85
N ALA A 258 7.97 -2.55 7.18
CA ALA A 258 7.77 -1.53 8.20
C ALA A 258 8.33 -1.95 9.56
N GLU A 259 7.90 -3.10 10.08
CA GLU A 259 8.34 -3.58 11.38
C GLU A 259 9.82 -3.99 11.42
N PRO A 260 10.36 -4.77 10.45
CA PRO A 260 11.79 -5.09 10.41
C PRO A 260 12.71 -3.86 10.34
N THR A 261 12.27 -2.77 9.71
CA THR A 261 13.08 -1.55 9.53
C THR A 261 13.19 -0.71 10.81
N LYS A 262 12.15 -0.67 11.63
CA LYS A 262 12.07 0.21 12.82
C LYS A 262 13.29 0.15 13.75
N PRO A 263 13.84 -1.02 14.13
CA PRO A 263 14.97 -1.10 15.06
C PRO A 263 16.24 -0.39 14.59
N TYR A 264 16.35 -0.17 13.29
CA TYR A 264 17.57 0.38 12.66
C TYR A 264 17.47 1.87 12.32
N LEU A 265 16.27 2.49 12.47
CA LEU A 265 16.07 3.91 12.20
C LEU A 265 16.77 4.79 13.23
N ASN A 266 17.17 5.98 12.79
CA ASN A 266 17.71 7.01 13.68
C ASN A 266 16.75 7.31 14.83
N PRO A 267 17.23 7.48 16.08
CA PRO A 267 16.40 7.80 17.24
C PRO A 267 15.52 9.05 17.07
N LEU A 268 15.93 10.02 16.26
CA LEU A 268 15.10 11.19 15.95
C LEU A 268 13.91 10.83 15.06
N VAL A 269 14.11 9.94 14.08
CA VAL A 269 13.03 9.41 13.21
C VAL A 269 12.07 8.55 14.01
N LEU A 270 12.57 7.68 14.90
CA LEU A 270 11.74 6.85 15.78
C LEU A 270 10.74 7.66 16.62
N LYS A 271 11.11 8.85 17.08
CA LYS A 271 10.22 9.76 17.83
C LYS A 271 9.06 10.30 17.01
N LEU A 272 9.15 10.26 15.70
CA LEU A 272 8.09 10.71 14.78
C LEU A 272 7.07 9.62 14.49
N LEU A 273 7.42 8.36 14.77
CA LEU A 273 6.58 7.23 14.42
C LEU A 273 5.38 7.12 15.36
N ILE A 274 4.23 6.92 14.76
CA ILE A 274 3.00 6.53 15.45
C ILE A 274 2.51 5.19 14.88
N SER A 275 1.78 4.43 15.70
CA SER A 275 1.11 3.22 15.23
C SER A 275 -0.03 3.58 14.28
N PRO A 276 -0.25 2.77 13.21
CA PRO A 276 -1.41 2.96 12.34
C PRO A 276 -2.71 2.80 13.15
N LYS A 277 -3.67 3.70 12.94
CA LYS A 277 -4.99 3.65 13.59
C LYS A 277 -5.99 2.75 12.87
N GLY A 278 -5.73 2.46 11.60
CA GLY A 278 -6.54 1.60 10.76
C GLY A 278 -5.79 1.20 9.49
N ASN A 279 -6.44 0.39 8.67
CA ASN A 279 -5.93 -0.10 7.39
C ASN A 279 -6.61 0.59 6.20
N ALA A 280 -6.30 0.16 4.97
CA ALA A 280 -6.88 0.73 3.75
C ALA A 280 -8.43 0.61 3.70
N LEU A 281 -8.99 -0.49 4.21
CA LEU A 281 -10.44 -0.66 4.28
C LEU A 281 -11.08 0.34 5.26
N ASP A 282 -10.45 0.60 6.40
CA ASP A 282 -10.91 1.62 7.35
C ASP A 282 -10.84 3.01 6.72
N GLY A 283 -9.80 3.29 5.94
CA GLY A 283 -9.68 4.53 5.16
C GLY A 283 -10.74 4.66 4.07
N ALA A 284 -11.07 3.59 3.36
CA ALA A 284 -12.15 3.58 2.38
C ALA A 284 -13.51 3.89 3.05
N CYS A 285 -13.80 3.27 4.20
CA CYS A 285 -14.99 3.56 4.98
C CYS A 285 -15.02 5.01 5.47
N PHE A 286 -13.88 5.53 5.96
CA PHE A 286 -13.76 6.93 6.38
C PHE A 286 -14.07 7.90 5.22
N LEU A 287 -13.48 7.66 4.05
CA LEU A 287 -13.75 8.47 2.86
C LEU A 287 -15.20 8.39 2.42
N ALA A 288 -15.85 7.22 2.49
CA ALA A 288 -17.26 7.04 2.19
C ALA A 288 -18.15 7.86 3.16
N GLU A 289 -17.80 7.93 4.45
CA GLU A 289 -18.48 8.79 5.43
C GLU A 289 -18.29 10.28 5.09
N GLN A 290 -17.09 10.70 4.64
CA GLN A 290 -16.83 12.08 4.20
C GLN A 290 -17.62 12.47 2.96
N LEU A 291 -17.88 11.56 2.02
CA LEU A 291 -18.73 11.83 0.86
C LEU A 291 -20.14 12.24 1.27
N LEU A 292 -20.70 11.62 2.29
CA LEU A 292 -22.01 11.95 2.83
C LEU A 292 -22.07 13.37 3.37
N TYR A 293 -21.06 13.77 4.13
CA TYR A 293 -21.02 15.12 4.72
C TYR A 293 -20.91 16.23 3.67
N LYS A 294 -20.20 15.97 2.56
CA LYS A 294 -20.08 16.92 1.45
C LYS A 294 -21.43 17.11 0.74
N GLU A 295 -22.09 16.01 0.37
CA GLU A 295 -23.36 16.06 -0.31
C GLU A 295 -24.45 16.79 0.50
N ASN A 296 -24.48 16.55 1.81
CA ASN A 296 -25.43 17.21 2.70
C ASN A 296 -25.20 18.74 2.81
N LYS A 297 -23.96 19.22 2.62
CA LYS A 297 -23.64 20.67 2.60
C LYS A 297 -23.97 21.34 1.27
N GLU A 298 -23.93 20.62 0.16
CA GLU A 298 -24.27 21.17 -1.16
C GLU A 298 -25.80 21.23 -1.39
N ASN A 299 -26.57 20.47 -0.61
CA ASN A 299 -28.06 20.43 -0.67
C ASN A 299 -28.74 21.29 0.39
N THR A 300 -27.99 22.03 1.21
CA THR A 300 -28.47 23.03 2.21
C THR A 300 -28.13 24.44 1.78
#